data_c70ab7858156a5936abae2b6afc4aea6
#
_entry.id   c70ab7858156a5936abae2b6afc4aea6
#
_cell.length_a   1.000
_cell.length_b   1.000
_cell.length_c   1.000
_cell.angle_alpha   90.00
_cell.angle_beta   90.00
_cell.angle_gamma   90.00
#
_symmetry.space_group_name_H-M   'P 1'
#
loop_
_entity.id
_entity.type
_entity.pdbx_description
1 polymer ?
#
loop_
_entity_poly.entity_id
_entity_poly.type
_entity_poly.pdbx_seq_one_letter_code
_entity_poly.pdbx_strand_id
1 'polypeptide(L)'
;MVNLSPTVGAEITKTRPCVIVSSNEIGILPLKVIAPITDYKPRYNTVPWMVELSPDGINNLTKRSVVDLFQLRSVSQGRLIKNTGKVGKDEFQRILEATKIVFGIY
;
A
#
# COMPACT_ATOMS: atom_id res chain seq x y z
N MET A 1 6.64 3.45 13.53
CA MET A 1 5.91 4.49 12.83
C MET A 1 6.39 4.58 11.41
N VAL A 2 5.48 4.69 10.50
CA VAL A 2 5.79 4.65 9.10
C VAL A 2 5.92 6.05 8.56
N ASN A 3 7.03 6.36 7.94
CA ASN A 3 7.23 7.67 7.34
C ASN A 3 7.96 7.59 6.01
N LEU A 4 8.15 6.37 5.50
CA LEU A 4 8.81 6.17 4.22
C LEU A 4 7.81 5.68 3.19
N SER A 5 7.86 6.20 2.01
CA SER A 5 7.05 5.74 0.91
C SER A 5 7.98 5.18 -0.17
N PRO A 6 7.67 4.02 -0.77
CA PRO A 6 6.53 3.15 -0.48
C PRO A 6 6.83 2.27 0.74
N THR A 7 5.90 2.18 1.64
CA THR A 7 6.12 1.51 2.92
C THR A 7 4.94 0.62 3.26
N VAL A 8 5.25 -0.54 3.84
CA VAL A 8 4.24 -1.40 4.42
C VAL A 8 4.17 -1.08 5.91
N GLY A 9 2.97 -0.82 6.39
CA GLY A 9 2.75 -0.52 7.80
C GLY A 9 1.49 -1.18 8.30
N ALA A 10 1.06 -0.80 9.48
CA ALA A 10 -0.15 -1.33 10.06
C ALA A 10 -0.94 -0.20 10.71
N GLU A 11 -2.24 -0.26 10.52
CA GLU A 11 -3.17 0.69 11.07
C GLU A 11 -3.52 0.33 12.51
N ILE A 12 -3.63 1.35 13.36
CA ILE A 12 -3.76 1.15 14.80
C ILE A 12 -5.04 0.41 15.17
N THR A 13 -6.15 0.73 14.52
CA THR A 13 -7.45 0.20 14.91
C THR A 13 -7.68 -1.24 14.49
N LYS A 14 -7.08 -1.67 13.40
CA LYS A 14 -7.33 -3.01 12.85
C LYS A 14 -6.08 -3.84 12.70
N THR A 15 -4.94 -3.30 12.96
CA THR A 15 -3.66 -3.99 12.85
C THR A 15 -3.47 -4.64 11.48
N ARG A 16 -4.02 -4.04 10.44
CA ARG A 16 -3.93 -4.58 9.09
C ARG A 16 -2.78 -3.96 8.34
N PRO A 17 -2.06 -4.73 7.55
CA PRO A 17 -1.03 -4.16 6.72
C PRO A 17 -1.61 -3.27 5.64
N CYS A 18 -0.86 -2.25 5.28
CA CYS A 18 -1.25 -1.34 4.22
C CYS A 18 0.01 -0.80 3.56
N VAL A 19 -0.15 -0.25 2.36
CA VAL A 19 0.94 0.42 1.67
C VAL A 19 0.68 1.92 1.74
N ILE A 20 1.70 2.68 2.11
CA ILE A 20 1.63 4.14 2.04
C ILE A 20 1.98 4.51 0.60
N VAL A 21 1.01 5.10 -0.09
CA VAL A 21 1.18 5.46 -1.50
C VAL A 21 1.42 6.95 -1.71
N SER A 22 1.20 7.78 -0.68
CA SER A 22 1.46 9.20 -0.79
C SER A 22 2.94 9.51 -0.74
N SER A 23 3.33 10.61 -1.41
CA SER A 23 4.72 11.02 -1.49
C SER A 23 5.22 11.52 -0.13
N ASN A 24 6.49 11.24 0.16
CA ASN A 24 7.16 11.85 1.31
C ASN A 24 7.49 13.33 1.09
N GLU A 25 7.35 13.81 -0.13
CA GLU A 25 7.83 15.14 -0.50
C GLU A 25 6.78 16.23 -0.38
N ILE A 26 5.60 15.89 0.15
CA ILE A 26 4.55 16.89 0.35
C ILE A 26 4.69 17.64 1.68
N GLY A 27 5.84 17.53 2.33
CA GLY A 27 6.14 18.29 3.54
C GLY A 27 5.65 17.62 4.81
N ILE A 28 5.28 18.43 5.77
CA ILE A 28 4.96 17.98 7.13
C ILE A 28 3.48 17.68 7.35
N LEU A 29 2.75 17.45 6.27
CA LEU A 29 1.34 17.11 6.39
C LEU A 29 1.16 15.85 7.24
N PRO A 30 0.35 15.90 8.30
CA PRO A 30 0.21 14.77 9.22
C PRO A 30 -0.75 13.70 8.69
N LEU A 31 -0.99 13.67 7.40
CA LEU A 31 -1.87 12.71 6.75
C LEU A 31 -1.07 11.85 5.78
N LYS A 32 -1.49 10.61 5.63
CA LYS A 32 -0.94 9.69 4.63
C LYS A 32 -2.09 9.06 3.87
N VAL A 33 -1.86 8.82 2.58
CA VAL A 33 -2.82 8.06 1.77
C VAL A 33 -2.33 6.62 1.75
N ILE A 34 -3.21 5.71 2.11
CA ILE A 34 -2.89 4.30 2.20
C ILE A 34 -3.82 3.47 1.34
N ALA A 35 -3.35 2.27 0.99
CA ALA A 35 -4.14 1.23 0.36
C ALA A 35 -3.99 -0.04 1.18
N PRO A 36 -5.09 -0.77 1.46
CA PRO A 36 -5.00 -1.97 2.29
C PRO A 36 -4.35 -3.12 1.54
N ILE A 37 -3.69 -3.98 2.30
CA ILE A 37 -3.12 -5.23 1.81
C ILE A 37 -3.99 -6.35 2.35
N THR A 38 -4.40 -7.27 1.47
CA THR A 38 -5.17 -8.44 1.86
C THR A 38 -4.57 -9.69 1.23
N ASP A 39 -5.02 -10.86 1.67
CA ASP A 39 -4.53 -12.12 1.15
C ASP A 39 -4.86 -12.25 -0.32
N TYR A 40 -3.93 -12.80 -1.08
CA TYR A 40 -4.16 -13.08 -2.49
C TYR A 40 -5.27 -14.14 -2.64
N LYS A 41 -6.13 -13.92 -3.63
CA LYS A 41 -7.09 -14.92 -4.08
C LYS A 41 -7.07 -14.96 -5.60
N PRO A 42 -7.24 -16.15 -6.22
CA PRO A 42 -7.15 -16.24 -7.68
C PRO A 42 -8.09 -15.30 -8.42
N ARG A 43 -9.25 -14.97 -7.83
CA ARG A 43 -10.21 -14.06 -8.47
C ARG A 43 -9.68 -12.65 -8.63
N TYR A 44 -8.64 -12.29 -7.88
CA TYR A 44 -8.05 -10.95 -7.98
C TYR A 44 -7.11 -10.80 -9.17
N ASN A 45 -6.73 -11.91 -9.79
CA ASN A 45 -5.73 -11.90 -10.84
C ASN A 45 -6.16 -11.09 -12.07
N THR A 46 -7.46 -10.95 -12.29
CA THR A 46 -8.00 -10.21 -13.43
C THR A 46 -8.52 -8.82 -13.06
N VAL A 47 -8.32 -8.40 -11.83
CA VAL A 47 -8.82 -7.11 -11.35
C VAL A 47 -7.72 -6.06 -11.51
N PRO A 48 -7.91 -5.07 -12.42
CA PRO A 48 -6.79 -4.19 -12.80
C PRO A 48 -6.32 -3.24 -11.70
N TRP A 49 -7.14 -2.99 -10.67
CA TRP A 49 -6.72 -2.13 -9.56
C TRP A 49 -6.16 -2.91 -8.38
N MET A 50 -5.95 -4.20 -8.53
CA MET A 50 -5.30 -5.03 -7.53
C MET A 50 -3.86 -5.30 -7.97
N VAL A 51 -2.93 -5.10 -7.07
CA VAL A 51 -1.51 -5.34 -7.36
C VAL A 51 -1.00 -6.43 -6.43
N GLU A 52 -0.52 -7.51 -7.01
CA GLU A 52 0.01 -8.61 -6.24
C GLU A 52 1.37 -8.26 -5.66
N LEU A 53 1.57 -8.65 -4.39
CA LEU A 53 2.86 -8.56 -3.71
C LEU A 53 3.23 -9.94 -3.21
N SER A 54 4.35 -10.46 -3.70
CA SER A 54 4.92 -11.70 -3.18
C SER A 54 5.85 -11.36 -2.02
N PRO A 55 5.92 -12.22 -0.99
CA PRO A 55 6.88 -12.01 0.08
C PRO A 55 8.29 -11.89 -0.46
N ASP A 56 9.02 -10.90 0.02
CA ASP A 56 10.43 -10.73 -0.32
C ASP A 56 11.19 -10.18 0.88
N GLY A 57 12.49 -9.98 0.72
CA GLY A 57 13.36 -9.57 1.83
C GLY A 57 13.14 -8.15 2.31
N ILE A 58 12.38 -7.33 1.58
CA ILE A 58 12.19 -5.94 1.95
C ILE A 58 10.77 -5.60 2.37
N ASN A 59 9.77 -6.35 1.92
CA ASN A 59 8.38 -6.02 2.29
C ASN A 59 7.93 -6.73 3.56
N ASN A 60 8.64 -7.74 4.00
CA ASN A 60 8.38 -8.50 5.23
C ASN A 60 6.97 -9.07 5.31
N LEU A 61 6.33 -9.29 4.18
CA LEU A 61 5.06 -10.00 4.15
C LEU A 61 5.33 -11.50 4.36
N THR A 62 4.39 -12.18 4.99
CA THR A 62 4.55 -13.60 5.29
C THR A 62 3.85 -14.48 4.26
N LYS A 63 2.99 -13.92 3.44
CA LYS A 63 2.26 -14.68 2.44
C LYS A 63 1.94 -13.80 1.24
N ARG A 64 1.60 -14.45 0.14
CA ARG A 64 1.20 -13.79 -1.09
C ARG A 64 -0.02 -12.92 -0.84
N SER A 65 0.05 -11.67 -1.27
CA SER A 65 -0.94 -10.66 -0.92
C SER A 65 -1.28 -9.79 -2.11
N VAL A 66 -2.31 -8.98 -1.99
CA VAL A 66 -2.66 -7.96 -2.99
C VAL A 66 -2.90 -6.64 -2.30
N VAL A 67 -2.55 -5.57 -3.01
CA VAL A 67 -2.89 -4.20 -2.61
C VAL A 67 -4.14 -3.80 -3.37
N ASP A 68 -5.16 -3.33 -2.65
CA ASP A 68 -6.43 -2.92 -3.25
C ASP A 68 -6.44 -1.41 -3.42
N LEU A 69 -6.16 -0.95 -4.62
CA LEU A 69 -6.07 0.49 -4.89
C LEU A 69 -7.44 1.16 -5.00
N PHE A 70 -8.52 0.39 -5.05
CA PHE A 70 -9.85 0.98 -5.03
C PHE A 70 -10.27 1.40 -3.62
N GLN A 71 -9.53 0.97 -2.61
CA GLN A 71 -9.81 1.34 -1.23
C GLN A 71 -8.79 2.32 -0.67
N LEU A 72 -8.27 3.16 -1.52
CA LEU A 72 -7.41 4.26 -1.08
C LEU A 72 -8.15 5.13 -0.08
N ARG A 73 -7.45 5.52 0.99
CA ARG A 73 -8.02 6.47 1.93
C ARG A 73 -6.92 7.23 2.64
N SER A 74 -7.29 8.40 3.11
CA SER A 74 -6.40 9.23 3.90
C SER A 74 -6.55 8.86 5.37
N VAL A 75 -5.43 8.73 6.06
CA VAL A 75 -5.44 8.48 7.50
C VAL A 75 -4.48 9.44 8.18
N SER A 76 -4.76 9.72 9.44
CA SER A 76 -3.83 10.46 10.28
C SER A 76 -2.56 9.63 10.46
N GLN A 77 -1.42 10.28 10.36
CA GLN A 77 -0.13 9.62 10.53
C GLN A 77 -0.04 8.89 11.87
N GLY A 78 -0.69 9.43 12.90
CA GLY A 78 -0.69 8.80 14.22
C GLY A 78 -1.42 7.48 14.30
N ARG A 79 -2.21 7.13 13.26
CA ARG A 79 -2.89 5.84 13.21
C ARG A 79 -2.01 4.72 12.66
N LEU A 80 -0.85 5.04 12.15
CA LEU A 80 0.11 4.06 11.64
C LEU A 80 1.08 3.71 12.75
N ILE A 81 1.05 2.47 13.19
CA ILE A 81 1.74 2.09 14.43
C ILE A 81 3.12 1.52 14.23
N LYS A 82 3.44 1.03 13.04
CA LYS A 82 4.80 0.57 12.80
C LYS A 82 5.10 0.45 11.34
N ASN A 83 6.39 0.54 11.05
CA ASN A 83 6.94 0.30 9.72
C ASN A 83 7.41 -1.15 9.68
N THR A 84 6.82 -1.97 8.81
CA THR A 84 7.17 -3.37 8.70
C THR A 84 8.03 -3.68 7.49
N GLY A 85 8.21 -2.73 6.58
CA GLY A 85 9.02 -2.96 5.39
C GLY A 85 8.75 -1.94 4.30
N LYS A 86 9.23 -2.27 3.11
CA LYS A 86 9.11 -1.41 1.93
C LYS A 86 8.62 -2.22 0.75
N VAL A 87 7.98 -1.54 -0.19
CA VAL A 87 7.59 -2.13 -1.47
C VAL A 87 8.72 -1.90 -2.47
N GLY A 88 9.03 -2.90 -3.26
CA GLY A 88 10.05 -2.78 -4.30
C GLY A 88 9.67 -1.78 -5.37
N LYS A 89 10.67 -1.34 -6.12
CA LYS A 89 10.48 -0.29 -7.10
C LYS A 89 9.51 -0.70 -8.21
N ASP A 90 9.62 -1.93 -8.70
CA ASP A 90 8.75 -2.41 -9.76
C ASP A 90 7.32 -2.56 -9.27
N GLU A 91 7.15 -3.08 -8.06
CA GLU A 91 5.82 -3.20 -7.46
C GLU A 91 5.17 -1.85 -7.26
N PHE A 92 5.96 -0.87 -6.81
CA PHE A 92 5.42 0.47 -6.62
C PHE A 92 4.99 1.09 -7.94
N GLN A 93 5.73 0.85 -9.00
CA GLN A 93 5.33 1.33 -10.33
C GLN A 93 3.98 0.74 -10.74
N ARG A 94 3.77 -0.56 -10.48
CA ARG A 94 2.47 -1.18 -10.75
C ARG A 94 1.36 -0.61 -9.87
N ILE A 95 1.68 -0.25 -8.64
CA ILE A 95 0.71 0.42 -7.75
C ILE A 95 0.30 1.75 -8.33
N LEU A 96 1.25 2.53 -8.84
CA LEU A 96 0.92 3.81 -9.47
C LEU A 96 0.05 3.63 -10.70
N GLU A 97 0.34 2.64 -11.54
CA GLU A 97 -0.47 2.37 -12.71
C GLU A 97 -1.89 1.94 -12.32
N ALA A 98 -2.02 1.11 -11.31
CA ALA A 98 -3.34 0.69 -10.83
C ALA A 98 -4.12 1.88 -10.26
N THR A 99 -3.44 2.80 -9.59
CA THR A 99 -4.06 4.01 -9.06
C THR A 99 -4.61 4.88 -10.19
N LYS A 100 -3.87 5.00 -11.29
CA LYS A 100 -4.36 5.74 -12.46
C LYS A 100 -5.64 5.12 -13.02
N ILE A 101 -5.70 3.79 -13.04
CA ILE A 101 -6.91 3.12 -13.52
C ILE A 101 -8.10 3.47 -12.63
N VAL A 102 -7.92 3.46 -11.32
CA VAL A 102 -8.98 3.80 -10.38
C VAL A 102 -9.53 5.21 -10.64
N PHE A 103 -8.65 6.15 -10.97
CA PHE A 103 -9.04 7.54 -11.19
C PHE A 103 -9.38 7.85 -12.66
N GLY A 104 -9.31 6.86 -13.54
CA GLY A 104 -9.62 7.08 -14.95
C GLY A 104 -8.57 7.90 -15.69
N ILE A 105 -7.34 7.87 -15.24
CA ILE A 105 -6.23 8.57 -15.89
C ILE A 105 -5.56 7.59 -16.85
N TYR A 106 -5.76 7.77 -18.13
CA TYR A 106 -5.24 6.84 -19.13
C TYR A 106 -4.23 7.49 -20.05
#